data_6835fe05133a451c1f0f58829e5a971f
#
_entry.id   6835fe05133a451c1f0f58829e5a971f
#
_cell.length_a   1.000
_cell.length_b   1.000
_cell.length_c   1.000
_cell.angle_alpha   90.00
_cell.angle_beta   90.00
_cell.angle_gamma   90.00
#
_symmetry.space_group_name_H-M   'P 1'
#
loop_
_entity.id
_entity.type
_entity.pdbx_description
1 polymer ?
#
loop_
_entity_poly.entity_id
_entity_poly.type
_entity_poly.pdbx_seq_one_letter_code
_entity_poly.pdbx_strand_id
1 'polypeptide(L)'
;FISAIKMLVVPLVFASITCGVASLSNIKSLGRIGARTLIFYLSTTAIAISISIGLAYLISPGVGLDMSSLVSEQPTIAQSSSFADVLIDMIPTNPIKAMAEGNMLQVISFSIIFGITISMLGEKVKLVKTFMENLNEIFLKMVNLVMYFAPFGIFGLIATTFATTGVEAFASLLKYMAVVLLALLIHASVVYTGILKTFTDLSIMPFVKKFPKVGAITFSTASSGAALPVTMKTMNELGVDSKVSSFTIPLGATINMDGTAIMQGAATVFIAQLYGIDLGLGGILTVIFTATLASIGTAAVPGVGLVMLSMVLNSVGLPIEGIGLIMGVDRILDMCRTTVNTIGDCICTLIVAKKEGVLDESMYYSENDIIREELEIN
;
A
#
# COMPACT_ATOMS: atom_id res chain seq x y z
N PHE A 1 2.74 -5.98 22.56
CA PHE A 1 2.62 -5.09 21.40
C PHE A 1 2.24 -5.85 20.12
N ILE A 2 2.98 -6.91 19.73
CA ILE A 2 2.66 -7.75 18.55
C ILE A 2 1.24 -8.34 18.66
N SER A 3 0.85 -8.87 19.82
CA SER A 3 -0.51 -9.41 20.04
C SER A 3 -1.60 -8.35 19.86
N ALA A 4 -1.32 -7.10 20.25
CA ALA A 4 -2.26 -5.99 20.05
C ALA A 4 -2.39 -5.62 18.56
N ILE A 5 -1.30 -5.71 17.77
CA ILE A 5 -1.37 -5.59 16.31
C ILE A 5 -2.19 -6.74 15.72
N LYS A 6 -1.85 -7.99 16.06
CA LYS A 6 -2.56 -9.20 15.58
C LYS A 6 -4.07 -9.11 15.80
N MET A 7 -4.50 -8.62 16.97
CA MET A 7 -5.91 -8.43 17.32
C MET A 7 -6.65 -7.52 16.32
N LEU A 8 -5.97 -6.53 15.75
CA LEU A 8 -6.60 -5.54 14.87
C LEU A 8 -6.63 -5.96 13.40
N VAL A 9 -5.83 -6.96 12.98
CA VAL A 9 -5.67 -7.32 11.56
C VAL A 9 -7.00 -7.67 10.91
N VAL A 10 -7.70 -8.69 11.42
CA VAL A 10 -8.94 -9.19 10.81
C VAL A 10 -10.04 -8.12 10.77
N PRO A 11 -10.40 -7.46 11.89
CA PRO A 11 -11.47 -6.48 11.88
C PRO A 11 -11.14 -5.25 11.03
N LEU A 12 -9.89 -4.77 11.06
CA LEU A 12 -9.47 -3.64 10.25
C LEU A 12 -9.54 -3.99 8.75
N VAL A 13 -9.00 -5.15 8.34
CA VAL A 13 -9.03 -5.59 6.94
C VAL A 13 -10.47 -5.72 6.44
N PHE A 14 -11.36 -6.33 7.22
CA PHE A 14 -12.77 -6.44 6.86
C PHE A 14 -13.42 -5.07 6.66
N ALA A 15 -13.30 -4.17 7.64
CA ALA A 15 -13.91 -2.85 7.55
C ALA A 15 -13.29 -2.00 6.43
N SER A 16 -11.97 -1.96 6.36
CA SER A 16 -11.23 -1.09 5.43
C SER A 16 -11.46 -1.50 3.97
N ILE A 17 -11.35 -2.77 3.63
CA ILE A 17 -11.60 -3.26 2.27
C ILE A 17 -13.07 -3.08 1.89
N THR A 18 -14.00 -3.38 2.82
CA THR A 18 -15.44 -3.13 2.57
C THR A 18 -15.70 -1.67 2.25
N CYS A 19 -15.16 -0.73 3.04
CA CYS A 19 -15.30 0.71 2.80
C CYS A 19 -14.64 1.13 1.48
N GLY A 20 -13.43 0.67 1.20
CA GLY A 20 -12.71 0.95 -0.05
C GLY A 20 -13.53 0.53 -1.27
N VAL A 21 -14.02 -0.71 -1.27
CA VAL A 21 -14.83 -1.23 -2.38
C VAL A 21 -16.21 -0.56 -2.45
N ALA A 22 -16.87 -0.30 -1.31
CA ALA A 22 -18.16 0.39 -1.29
C ALA A 22 -18.07 1.86 -1.78
N SER A 23 -16.91 2.50 -1.66
CA SER A 23 -16.66 3.84 -2.20
C SER A 23 -16.61 3.84 -3.73
N LEU A 24 -16.35 2.70 -4.36
CA LEU A 24 -16.35 2.51 -5.81
C LEU A 24 -17.76 2.65 -6.45
N SER A 25 -18.82 2.88 -5.66
CA SER A 25 -20.18 3.11 -6.19
C SER A 25 -20.24 4.26 -7.19
N ASN A 26 -19.39 5.27 -7.03
CA ASN A 26 -19.26 6.38 -7.96
C ASN A 26 -18.62 5.99 -9.31
N ILE A 27 -17.93 4.84 -9.39
CA ILE A 27 -17.32 4.36 -10.64
C ILE A 27 -18.36 4.08 -11.71
N LYS A 28 -19.55 3.57 -11.34
CA LYS A 28 -20.63 3.35 -12.30
C LYS A 28 -21.15 4.66 -12.91
N SER A 29 -21.17 5.75 -12.15
CA SER A 29 -21.59 7.07 -12.63
C SER A 29 -20.53 7.76 -13.50
N LEU A 30 -19.22 7.47 -13.25
CA LEU A 30 -18.10 8.00 -14.03
C LEU A 30 -17.63 7.05 -15.16
N GLY A 31 -18.18 5.84 -15.28
CA GLY A 31 -17.97 4.95 -16.42
C GLY A 31 -16.49 4.65 -16.71
N ARG A 32 -15.99 5.17 -17.84
CA ARG A 32 -14.61 4.91 -18.31
C ARG A 32 -13.52 5.45 -17.39
N ILE A 33 -13.73 6.60 -16.74
CA ILE A 33 -12.77 7.20 -15.82
C ILE A 33 -12.48 6.24 -14.66
N GLY A 34 -13.55 5.75 -14.01
CA GLY A 34 -13.41 4.82 -12.89
C GLY A 34 -12.73 3.51 -13.26
N ALA A 35 -13.10 2.91 -14.40
CA ALA A 35 -12.49 1.67 -14.86
C ALA A 35 -10.99 1.87 -15.18
N ARG A 36 -10.62 2.94 -15.88
CA ARG A 36 -9.22 3.26 -16.20
C ARG A 36 -8.39 3.47 -14.96
N THR A 37 -8.92 4.22 -13.98
CA THR A 37 -8.26 4.50 -12.71
C THR A 37 -8.01 3.21 -11.93
N LEU A 38 -9.01 2.33 -11.83
CA LEU A 38 -8.87 1.08 -11.10
C LEU A 38 -7.87 0.12 -11.77
N ILE A 39 -7.95 -0.04 -13.10
CA ILE A 39 -7.00 -0.87 -13.86
C ILE A 39 -5.57 -0.33 -13.68
N PHE A 40 -5.39 0.97 -13.74
CA PHE A 40 -4.08 1.59 -13.52
C PHE A 40 -3.54 1.21 -12.14
N TYR A 41 -4.26 1.49 -11.05
CA TYR A 41 -3.78 1.24 -9.70
C TYR A 41 -3.47 -0.24 -9.43
N LEU A 42 -4.36 -1.15 -9.82
CA LEU A 42 -4.09 -2.58 -9.62
C LEU A 42 -2.88 -3.07 -10.43
N SER A 43 -2.71 -2.57 -11.66
CA SER A 43 -1.59 -2.95 -12.49
C SER A 43 -0.26 -2.40 -11.97
N THR A 44 -0.22 -1.13 -11.55
CA THR A 44 1.00 -0.52 -11.00
C THR A 44 1.38 -1.14 -9.67
N THR A 45 0.40 -1.49 -8.82
CA THR A 45 0.64 -2.20 -7.56
C THR A 45 1.25 -3.58 -7.80
N ALA A 46 0.72 -4.36 -8.73
CA ALA A 46 1.29 -5.67 -9.06
C ALA A 46 2.73 -5.56 -9.62
N ILE A 47 3.00 -4.55 -10.45
CA ILE A 47 4.35 -4.27 -10.96
C ILE A 47 5.28 -3.86 -9.80
N ALA A 48 4.81 -2.99 -8.90
CA ALA A 48 5.57 -2.50 -7.75
C ALA A 48 6.03 -3.65 -6.84
N ILE A 49 5.12 -4.56 -6.50
CA ILE A 49 5.43 -5.75 -5.70
C ILE A 49 6.43 -6.65 -6.42
N SER A 50 6.21 -6.91 -7.72
CA SER A 50 7.07 -7.78 -8.50
C SER A 50 8.51 -7.24 -8.56
N ILE A 51 8.70 -5.94 -8.73
CA ILE A 51 10.00 -5.27 -8.70
C ILE A 51 10.66 -5.45 -7.34
N SER A 52 9.91 -5.21 -6.25
CA SER A 52 10.47 -5.30 -4.89
C SER A 52 10.87 -6.72 -4.51
N ILE A 53 10.07 -7.72 -4.87
CA ILE A 53 10.38 -9.14 -4.68
C ILE A 53 11.64 -9.50 -5.48
N GLY A 54 11.72 -9.12 -6.76
CA GLY A 54 12.89 -9.37 -7.59
C GLY A 54 14.18 -8.77 -7.02
N LEU A 55 14.13 -7.52 -6.55
CA LEU A 55 15.26 -6.87 -5.90
C LEU A 55 15.62 -7.53 -4.56
N ALA A 56 14.63 -7.96 -3.77
CA ALA A 56 14.86 -8.63 -2.50
C ALA A 56 15.53 -10.00 -2.68
N TYR A 57 15.19 -10.75 -3.72
CA TYR A 57 15.91 -11.97 -4.07
C TYR A 57 17.32 -11.70 -4.60
N LEU A 58 17.50 -10.65 -5.40
CA LEU A 58 18.81 -10.27 -5.96
C LEU A 58 19.80 -9.83 -4.87
N ILE A 59 19.34 -8.99 -3.93
CA ILE A 59 20.19 -8.42 -2.85
C ILE A 59 20.28 -9.37 -1.65
N SER A 60 19.29 -10.25 -1.49
CA SER A 60 19.21 -11.23 -0.40
C SER A 60 19.44 -10.63 0.99
N PRO A 61 18.60 -9.67 1.43
CA PRO A 61 18.84 -8.90 2.66
C PRO A 61 18.80 -9.73 3.96
N GLY A 62 18.04 -10.84 3.97
CA GLY A 62 17.87 -11.70 5.16
C GLY A 62 18.85 -12.85 5.25
N VAL A 63 19.63 -13.11 4.19
CA VAL A 63 20.59 -14.22 4.17
C VAL A 63 21.77 -13.93 5.11
N GLY A 64 22.10 -14.91 5.95
CA GLY A 64 23.18 -14.82 6.93
C GLY A 64 22.72 -14.53 8.36
N LEU A 65 21.43 -14.22 8.57
CA LEU A 65 20.82 -14.18 9.89
C LEU A 65 19.88 -15.37 10.04
N ASP A 66 20.01 -16.11 11.12
CA ASP A 66 19.12 -17.21 11.47
C ASP A 66 18.30 -16.83 12.71
N MET A 67 17.01 -16.59 12.50
CA MET A 67 16.05 -16.28 13.56
C MET A 67 15.11 -17.46 13.87
N SER A 68 15.36 -18.64 13.33
CA SER A 68 14.52 -19.83 13.53
C SER A 68 14.36 -20.22 15.01
N SER A 69 15.37 -19.88 15.83
CA SER A 69 15.37 -20.14 17.28
C SER A 69 14.46 -19.21 18.10
N LEU A 70 13.98 -18.11 17.52
CA LEU A 70 13.12 -17.12 18.19
C LEU A 70 11.62 -17.41 18.04
N VAL A 71 11.25 -18.40 17.25
CA VAL A 71 9.85 -18.79 17.04
C VAL A 71 9.49 -19.94 17.96
N SER A 72 8.50 -19.72 18.84
CA SER A 72 8.01 -20.74 19.79
C SER A 72 7.26 -21.89 19.11
N GLU A 73 6.72 -21.68 17.92
CA GLU A 73 6.08 -22.69 17.07
C GLU A 73 6.80 -22.71 15.73
N GLN A 74 7.23 -23.89 15.28
CA GLN A 74 7.75 -24.03 13.92
C GLN A 74 6.69 -23.53 12.95
N PRO A 75 7.04 -22.62 12.01
CA PRO A 75 6.11 -22.17 10.98
C PRO A 75 5.58 -23.42 10.27
N THR A 76 4.29 -23.64 10.32
CA THR A 76 3.67 -24.65 9.49
C THR A 76 3.83 -24.16 8.06
N ILE A 77 4.88 -24.65 7.39
CA ILE A 77 5.04 -24.47 5.94
C ILE A 77 3.76 -25.06 5.36
N ALA A 78 2.82 -24.18 5.00
CA ALA A 78 1.72 -24.61 4.16
C ALA A 78 2.41 -25.25 2.95
N GLN A 79 2.27 -26.58 2.81
CA GLN A 79 2.80 -27.30 1.64
C GLN A 79 2.45 -26.42 0.46
N SER A 80 3.41 -26.17 -0.42
CA SER A 80 3.28 -25.22 -1.53
C SER A 80 1.99 -25.51 -2.30
N SER A 81 0.89 -24.91 -1.80
CA SER A 81 -0.41 -24.99 -2.44
C SER A 81 -0.23 -24.44 -3.82
N SER A 82 -0.69 -25.15 -4.83
CA SER A 82 -0.71 -24.57 -6.18
C SER A 82 -1.43 -23.23 -6.12
N PHE A 83 -0.96 -22.24 -6.86
CA PHE A 83 -1.67 -20.96 -6.95
C PHE A 83 -3.14 -21.15 -7.35
N ALA A 84 -3.45 -22.20 -8.12
CA ALA A 84 -4.82 -22.59 -8.44
C ALA A 84 -5.63 -22.99 -7.19
N ASP A 85 -5.04 -23.72 -6.25
CA ASP A 85 -5.71 -24.09 -5.00
C ASP A 85 -6.00 -22.86 -4.15
N VAL A 86 -5.06 -21.91 -4.11
CA VAL A 86 -5.25 -20.61 -3.43
C VAL A 86 -6.44 -19.83 -4.00
N LEU A 87 -6.60 -19.82 -5.34
CA LEU A 87 -7.74 -19.18 -5.99
C LEU A 87 -9.06 -19.87 -5.72
N ILE A 88 -9.07 -21.21 -5.66
CA ILE A 88 -10.27 -22.00 -5.38
C ILE A 88 -10.72 -21.79 -3.92
N ASP A 89 -9.76 -21.83 -2.99
CA ASP A 89 -10.04 -21.69 -1.56
C ASP A 89 -10.30 -20.25 -1.11
N MET A 90 -10.18 -19.29 -2.01
CA MET A 90 -10.35 -17.88 -1.72
C MET A 90 -11.79 -17.53 -1.29
N ILE A 91 -12.80 -18.27 -1.75
CA ILE A 91 -14.21 -18.00 -1.41
C ILE A 91 -14.59 -18.77 -0.15
N PRO A 92 -14.90 -18.10 0.97
CA PRO A 92 -15.24 -18.77 2.22
C PRO A 92 -16.62 -19.45 2.15
N THR A 93 -16.69 -20.69 2.62
CA THR A 93 -17.99 -21.34 2.88
C THR A 93 -18.68 -20.76 4.13
N ASN A 94 -17.89 -20.21 5.06
CA ASN A 94 -18.38 -19.50 6.25
C ASN A 94 -17.46 -18.32 6.55
N PRO A 95 -17.89 -17.06 6.26
CA PRO A 95 -17.05 -15.90 6.44
C PRO A 95 -16.72 -15.61 7.91
N ILE A 96 -17.62 -15.94 8.85
CA ILE A 96 -17.35 -15.75 10.28
C ILE A 96 -16.26 -16.71 10.76
N LYS A 97 -16.30 -17.97 10.30
CA LYS A 97 -15.25 -18.93 10.59
C LYS A 97 -13.91 -18.47 10.01
N ALA A 98 -13.89 -17.98 8.77
CA ALA A 98 -12.69 -17.43 8.15
C ALA A 98 -12.08 -16.27 8.95
N MET A 99 -12.94 -15.37 9.48
CA MET A 99 -12.50 -14.27 10.36
C MET A 99 -11.95 -14.80 11.69
N ALA A 100 -12.59 -15.78 12.31
CA ALA A 100 -12.16 -16.35 13.58
C ALA A 100 -10.83 -17.11 13.47
N GLU A 101 -10.60 -17.78 12.35
CA GLU A 101 -9.36 -18.53 12.06
C GLU A 101 -8.27 -17.65 11.46
N GLY A 102 -8.58 -16.40 11.10
CA GLY A 102 -7.62 -15.47 10.48
C GLY A 102 -7.24 -15.83 9.05
N ASN A 103 -8.09 -16.54 8.31
CA ASN A 103 -7.86 -16.86 6.91
C ASN A 103 -8.05 -15.60 6.04
N MET A 104 -6.95 -14.89 5.83
CA MET A 104 -6.97 -13.52 5.30
C MET A 104 -7.48 -13.46 3.86
N LEU A 105 -7.14 -14.40 2.99
CA LEU A 105 -7.63 -14.41 1.59
C LEU A 105 -9.16 -14.54 1.55
N GLN A 106 -9.71 -15.40 2.39
CA GLN A 106 -11.16 -15.58 2.50
C GLN A 106 -11.84 -14.34 3.10
N VAL A 107 -11.21 -13.69 4.09
CA VAL A 107 -11.70 -12.43 4.66
C VAL A 107 -11.72 -11.32 3.61
N ILE A 108 -10.65 -11.18 2.82
CA ILE A 108 -10.55 -10.20 1.72
C ILE A 108 -11.66 -10.45 0.70
N SER A 109 -11.82 -11.68 0.22
CA SER A 109 -12.81 -12.04 -0.79
C SER A 109 -14.23 -11.73 -0.33
N PHE A 110 -14.56 -12.10 0.92
CA PHE A 110 -15.85 -11.76 1.52
C PHE A 110 -16.03 -10.25 1.62
N SER A 111 -15.01 -9.51 2.06
CA SER A 111 -15.07 -8.04 2.20
C SER A 111 -15.31 -7.35 0.85
N ILE A 112 -14.66 -7.84 -0.21
CA ILE A 112 -14.86 -7.31 -1.58
C ILE A 112 -16.30 -7.56 -2.03
N ILE A 113 -16.81 -8.80 -1.91
CA ILE A 113 -18.19 -9.14 -2.30
C ILE A 113 -19.19 -8.31 -1.50
N PHE A 114 -18.98 -8.17 -0.19
CA PHE A 114 -19.84 -7.40 0.69
C PHE A 114 -19.83 -5.90 0.33
N GLY A 115 -18.63 -5.33 0.08
CA GLY A 115 -18.48 -3.94 -0.39
C GLY A 115 -19.14 -3.67 -1.75
N ILE A 116 -18.99 -4.59 -2.72
CA ILE A 116 -19.69 -4.52 -4.01
C ILE A 116 -21.21 -4.53 -3.81
N THR A 117 -21.71 -5.39 -2.92
CA THR A 117 -23.14 -5.49 -2.62
C THR A 117 -23.68 -4.20 -2.01
N ILE A 118 -22.96 -3.60 -1.06
CA ILE A 118 -23.30 -2.28 -0.50
C ILE A 118 -23.36 -1.22 -1.62
N SER A 119 -22.34 -1.21 -2.49
CA SER A 119 -22.25 -0.31 -3.63
C SER A 119 -23.46 -0.47 -4.59
N MET A 120 -23.87 -1.70 -4.87
CA MET A 120 -25.01 -2.00 -5.79
C MET A 120 -26.35 -1.59 -5.19
N LEU A 121 -26.56 -1.73 -3.90
CA LEU A 121 -27.79 -1.36 -3.22
C LEU A 121 -27.92 0.15 -2.97
N GLY A 122 -26.82 0.88 -2.93
CA GLY A 122 -26.77 2.33 -2.84
C GLY A 122 -27.53 2.89 -1.63
N GLU A 123 -28.44 3.85 -1.85
CA GLU A 123 -29.18 4.53 -0.79
C GLU A 123 -30.04 3.59 0.07
N LYS A 124 -30.44 2.42 -0.42
CA LYS A 124 -31.25 1.46 0.34
C LYS A 124 -30.52 0.94 1.60
N VAL A 125 -29.20 0.91 1.54
CA VAL A 125 -28.34 0.40 2.64
C VAL A 125 -27.40 1.48 3.19
N LYS A 126 -27.76 2.75 3.04
CA LYS A 126 -26.95 3.88 3.53
C LYS A 126 -26.54 3.72 4.98
N LEU A 127 -27.45 3.25 5.84
CA LEU A 127 -27.17 3.02 7.26
C LEU A 127 -26.03 2.00 7.45
N VAL A 128 -26.04 0.91 6.68
CA VAL A 128 -24.99 -0.12 6.74
C VAL A 128 -23.65 0.45 6.24
N LYS A 129 -23.68 1.24 5.15
CA LYS A 129 -22.48 1.90 4.63
C LYS A 129 -21.88 2.83 5.68
N THR A 130 -22.67 3.73 6.27
CA THR A 130 -22.23 4.65 7.32
C THR A 130 -21.73 3.90 8.57
N PHE A 131 -22.38 2.79 8.93
CA PHE A 131 -21.91 1.93 10.03
C PHE A 131 -20.52 1.36 9.74
N MET A 132 -20.27 0.86 8.54
CA MET A 132 -18.95 0.34 8.15
C MET A 132 -17.88 1.44 8.12
N GLU A 133 -18.22 2.63 7.65
CA GLU A 133 -17.32 3.79 7.66
C GLU A 133 -16.93 4.16 9.10
N ASN A 134 -17.90 4.28 10.01
CA ASN A 134 -17.64 4.55 11.43
C ASN A 134 -16.83 3.43 12.09
N LEU A 135 -17.11 2.19 11.75
CA LEU A 135 -16.38 1.03 12.27
C LEU A 135 -14.92 1.05 11.82
N ASN A 136 -14.67 1.40 10.57
CA ASN A 136 -13.32 1.57 10.03
C ASN A 136 -12.57 2.69 10.77
N GLU A 137 -13.20 3.84 11.03
CA GLU A 137 -12.60 4.92 11.82
C GLU A 137 -12.26 4.48 13.24
N ILE A 138 -13.13 3.68 13.88
CA ILE A 138 -12.86 3.11 15.20
C ILE A 138 -11.61 2.24 15.17
N PHE A 139 -11.52 1.32 14.21
CA PHE A 139 -10.35 0.43 14.10
C PHE A 139 -9.06 1.21 13.78
N LEU A 140 -9.11 2.23 12.93
CA LEU A 140 -7.98 3.11 12.67
C LEU A 140 -7.55 3.86 13.94
N LYS A 141 -8.51 4.31 14.75
CA LYS A 141 -8.19 4.93 16.05
C LYS A 141 -7.57 3.93 17.01
N MET A 142 -8.04 2.67 17.02
CA MET A 142 -7.43 1.60 17.83
C MET A 142 -5.98 1.30 17.37
N VAL A 143 -5.70 1.27 16.06
CA VAL A 143 -4.31 1.18 15.55
C VAL A 143 -3.46 2.30 16.12
N ASN A 144 -3.94 3.55 16.05
CA ASN A 144 -3.21 4.69 16.60
C ASN A 144 -2.95 4.53 18.11
N LEU A 145 -3.92 4.02 18.90
CA LEU A 145 -3.74 3.75 20.33
C LEU A 145 -2.65 2.69 20.57
N VAL A 146 -2.65 1.62 19.79
CA VAL A 146 -1.60 0.58 19.87
C VAL A 146 -0.24 1.17 19.49
N MET A 147 -0.18 2.05 18.49
CA MET A 147 1.06 2.70 18.05
C MET A 147 1.65 3.68 19.08
N TYR A 148 0.90 4.17 20.08
CA TYR A 148 1.49 4.88 21.22
C TYR A 148 2.45 4.00 22.04
N PHE A 149 2.23 2.70 22.07
CA PHE A 149 3.11 1.73 22.74
C PHE A 149 4.22 1.21 21.82
N ALA A 150 4.21 1.58 20.54
CA ALA A 150 5.21 1.13 19.57
C ALA A 150 6.66 1.40 20.01
N PRO A 151 7.04 2.58 20.57
CA PRO A 151 8.43 2.82 20.99
C PRO A 151 8.93 1.77 21.99
N PHE A 152 8.11 1.38 22.95
CA PHE A 152 8.45 0.35 23.95
C PHE A 152 8.49 -1.05 23.34
N GLY A 153 7.50 -1.38 22.52
CA GLY A 153 7.43 -2.68 21.82
C GLY A 153 8.59 -2.87 20.83
N ILE A 154 8.89 -1.84 20.04
CA ILE A 154 10.00 -1.84 19.08
C ILE A 154 11.34 -1.93 19.80
N PHE A 155 11.54 -1.14 20.86
CA PHE A 155 12.76 -1.19 21.65
C PHE A 155 13.02 -2.60 22.19
N GLY A 156 11.98 -3.24 22.78
CA GLY A 156 12.10 -4.61 23.27
C GLY A 156 12.46 -5.62 22.19
N LEU A 157 11.81 -5.54 21.02
CA LEU A 157 12.07 -6.41 19.88
C LEU A 157 13.49 -6.22 19.31
N ILE A 158 13.90 -4.97 19.10
CA ILE A 158 15.24 -4.65 18.61
C ILE A 158 16.29 -5.10 19.63
N ALA A 159 16.10 -4.79 20.91
CA ALA A 159 17.03 -5.18 21.96
C ALA A 159 17.21 -6.70 22.03
N THR A 160 16.12 -7.47 21.98
CA THR A 160 16.18 -8.93 21.96
C THR A 160 16.91 -9.44 20.72
N THR A 161 16.61 -8.91 19.54
CA THR A 161 17.27 -9.30 18.30
C THR A 161 18.77 -9.03 18.34
N PHE A 162 19.17 -7.80 18.73
CA PHE A 162 20.59 -7.47 18.81
C PHE A 162 21.33 -8.27 19.90
N ALA A 163 20.66 -8.62 21.00
CA ALA A 163 21.23 -9.46 22.03
C ALA A 163 21.48 -10.91 21.55
N THR A 164 20.64 -11.41 20.63
CA THR A 164 20.72 -12.79 20.13
C THR A 164 21.53 -12.92 18.84
N THR A 165 21.43 -11.95 17.92
CA THR A 165 22.04 -12.03 16.57
C THR A 165 23.22 -11.06 16.38
N GLY A 166 23.47 -10.17 17.35
CA GLY A 166 24.60 -9.23 17.27
C GLY A 166 24.45 -8.13 16.22
N VAL A 167 25.59 -7.54 15.83
CA VAL A 167 25.65 -6.39 14.89
C VAL A 167 25.27 -6.78 13.46
N GLU A 168 25.27 -8.08 13.12
CA GLU A 168 24.91 -8.59 11.80
C GLU A 168 23.45 -8.29 11.44
N ALA A 169 22.56 -8.24 12.44
CA ALA A 169 21.17 -7.85 12.25
C ALA A 169 21.04 -6.43 11.67
N PHE A 170 21.93 -5.51 12.04
CA PHE A 170 21.92 -4.15 11.52
C PHE A 170 22.28 -4.10 10.03
N ALA A 171 23.28 -4.89 9.60
CA ALA A 171 23.66 -4.96 8.20
C ALA A 171 22.52 -5.49 7.32
N SER A 172 21.81 -6.52 7.80
CA SER A 172 20.64 -7.06 7.09
C SER A 172 19.48 -6.06 7.01
N LEU A 173 19.24 -5.30 8.07
CA LEU A 173 18.24 -4.26 8.10
C LEU A 173 18.56 -3.10 7.13
N LEU A 174 19.84 -2.71 7.04
CA LEU A 174 20.29 -1.72 6.06
C LEU A 174 20.13 -2.22 4.62
N LYS A 175 20.42 -3.49 4.34
CA LYS A 175 20.17 -4.11 3.02
C LYS A 175 18.67 -4.10 2.69
N TYR A 176 17.82 -4.44 3.66
CA TYR A 176 16.36 -4.34 3.50
C TYR A 176 15.92 -2.92 3.15
N MET A 177 16.41 -1.91 3.90
CA MET A 177 16.12 -0.51 3.60
C MET A 177 16.56 -0.13 2.18
N ALA A 178 17.75 -0.55 1.76
CA ALA A 178 18.27 -0.30 0.42
C ALA A 178 17.38 -0.94 -0.67
N VAL A 179 16.90 -2.17 -0.45
CA VAL A 179 15.95 -2.84 -1.35
C VAL A 179 14.68 -2.01 -1.52
N VAL A 180 14.07 -1.59 -0.41
CA VAL A 180 12.83 -0.80 -0.44
C VAL A 180 13.05 0.54 -1.13
N LEU A 181 14.09 1.29 -0.76
CA LEU A 181 14.38 2.61 -1.34
C LEU A 181 14.71 2.50 -2.84
N LEU A 182 15.47 1.48 -3.24
CA LEU A 182 15.79 1.25 -4.65
C LEU A 182 14.53 0.88 -5.45
N ALA A 183 13.66 0.02 -4.90
CA ALA A 183 12.40 -0.34 -5.54
C ALA A 183 11.48 0.88 -5.70
N LEU A 184 11.36 1.72 -4.66
CA LEU A 184 10.61 2.98 -4.70
C LEU A 184 11.16 3.93 -5.78
N LEU A 185 12.48 4.07 -5.85
CA LEU A 185 13.14 4.92 -6.85
C LEU A 185 12.89 4.41 -8.26
N ILE A 186 13.06 3.11 -8.52
CA ILE A 186 12.80 2.50 -9.83
C ILE A 186 11.32 2.67 -10.20
N HIS A 187 10.40 2.42 -9.27
CA HIS A 187 8.97 2.54 -9.54
C HIS A 187 8.58 3.97 -9.89
N ALA A 188 9.04 4.96 -9.10
CA ALA A 188 8.74 6.37 -9.34
C ALA A 188 9.39 6.91 -10.63
N SER A 189 10.67 6.57 -10.88
CA SER A 189 11.44 7.16 -11.98
C SER A 189 11.27 6.42 -13.31
N VAL A 190 11.18 5.09 -13.29
CA VAL A 190 11.12 4.27 -14.50
C VAL A 190 9.68 3.88 -14.83
N VAL A 191 8.96 3.28 -13.87
CA VAL A 191 7.61 2.74 -14.13
C VAL A 191 6.63 3.87 -14.39
N TYR A 192 6.46 4.81 -13.47
CA TYR A 192 5.49 5.89 -13.64
C TYR A 192 5.83 6.82 -14.81
N THR A 193 7.11 7.15 -15.00
CA THR A 193 7.54 7.96 -16.17
C THR A 193 7.31 7.22 -17.48
N GLY A 194 7.63 5.93 -17.52
CA GLY A 194 7.41 5.08 -18.69
C GLY A 194 5.94 4.95 -19.05
N ILE A 195 5.09 4.72 -18.05
CA ILE A 195 3.62 4.63 -18.25
C ILE A 195 3.07 5.97 -18.71
N LEU A 196 3.43 7.10 -18.05
CA LEU A 196 2.98 8.43 -18.45
C LEU A 196 3.33 8.69 -19.92
N LYS A 197 4.58 8.49 -20.30
CA LYS A 197 5.04 8.73 -21.68
C LYS A 197 4.34 7.81 -22.69
N THR A 198 4.19 6.54 -22.37
CA THR A 198 3.59 5.54 -23.30
C THR A 198 2.10 5.82 -23.53
N PHE A 199 1.36 6.27 -22.53
CA PHE A 199 -0.08 6.45 -22.64
C PHE A 199 -0.52 7.88 -23.00
N THR A 200 0.36 8.89 -22.89
CA THR A 200 -0.03 10.30 -23.05
C THR A 200 0.90 11.12 -23.93
N ASP A 201 2.10 10.65 -24.23
CA ASP A 201 3.19 11.40 -24.87
C ASP A 201 3.66 12.64 -24.11
N LEU A 202 3.17 12.87 -22.86
CA LEU A 202 3.56 13.99 -22.02
C LEU A 202 5.01 13.86 -21.54
N SER A 203 5.72 14.99 -21.44
CA SER A 203 6.97 15.06 -20.72
C SER A 203 6.72 15.01 -19.21
N ILE A 204 7.53 14.28 -18.46
CA ILE A 204 7.44 14.21 -17.00
C ILE A 204 7.89 15.53 -16.31
N MET A 205 8.69 16.36 -16.99
CA MET A 205 9.37 17.50 -16.40
C MET A 205 8.42 18.55 -15.77
N PRO A 206 7.30 18.96 -16.41
CA PRO A 206 6.36 19.88 -15.79
C PRO A 206 5.78 19.36 -14.48
N PHE A 207 5.49 18.04 -14.40
CA PHE A 207 5.03 17.40 -13.18
C PHE A 207 6.12 17.46 -12.09
N VAL A 208 7.36 17.08 -12.41
CA VAL A 208 8.48 17.07 -11.45
C VAL A 208 8.74 18.48 -10.89
N LYS A 209 8.58 19.53 -11.68
CA LYS A 209 8.73 20.94 -11.22
C LYS A 209 7.64 21.36 -10.23
N LYS A 210 6.39 20.92 -10.41
CA LYS A 210 5.24 21.33 -9.58
C LYS A 210 4.97 20.39 -8.39
N PHE A 211 5.47 19.16 -8.42
CA PHE A 211 5.24 18.14 -7.37
C PHE A 211 5.91 18.41 -6.01
N PRO A 212 7.03 19.13 -5.86
CA PRO A 212 7.75 19.25 -4.58
C PRO A 212 6.89 19.73 -3.40
N LYS A 213 5.89 20.59 -3.64
CA LYS A 213 4.95 21.03 -2.60
C LYS A 213 4.12 19.86 -2.04
N VAL A 214 3.62 19.01 -2.92
CA VAL A 214 2.89 17.79 -2.56
C VAL A 214 3.83 16.81 -1.86
N GLY A 215 5.03 16.60 -2.44
CA GLY A 215 6.06 15.72 -1.91
C GLY A 215 6.47 16.09 -0.49
N ALA A 216 6.66 17.37 -0.19
CA ALA A 216 7.01 17.84 1.14
C ALA A 216 5.94 17.49 2.20
N ILE A 217 4.65 17.66 1.86
CA ILE A 217 3.55 17.35 2.77
C ILE A 217 3.41 15.83 2.94
N THR A 218 3.42 15.06 1.87
CA THR A 218 3.29 13.59 1.95
C THR A 218 4.46 12.96 2.68
N PHE A 219 5.67 13.44 2.43
CA PHE A 219 6.87 12.99 3.14
C PHE A 219 6.81 13.31 4.63
N SER A 220 6.52 14.56 5.00
CA SER A 220 6.53 14.98 6.41
C SER A 220 5.42 14.35 7.25
N THR A 221 4.23 14.18 6.67
CA THR A 221 3.07 13.62 7.38
C THR A 221 2.98 12.10 7.32
N ALA A 222 3.59 11.47 6.30
CA ALA A 222 3.36 10.08 5.91
C ALA A 222 1.85 9.78 5.72
N SER A 223 1.10 10.74 5.15
CA SER A 223 -0.34 10.62 4.93
C SER A 223 -0.74 11.26 3.60
N SER A 224 -1.15 10.45 2.62
CA SER A 224 -1.72 10.94 1.37
C SER A 224 -3.06 11.64 1.60
N GLY A 225 -3.81 11.22 2.63
CA GLY A 225 -5.05 11.88 3.04
C GLY A 225 -4.84 13.33 3.49
N ALA A 226 -3.79 13.61 4.26
CA ALA A 226 -3.43 14.97 4.68
C ALA A 226 -3.01 15.85 3.50
N ALA A 227 -2.45 15.27 2.45
CA ALA A 227 -1.99 15.98 1.25
C ALA A 227 -3.11 16.21 0.21
N LEU A 228 -4.29 15.61 0.35
CA LEU A 228 -5.37 15.68 -0.65
C LEU A 228 -5.65 17.08 -1.20
N PRO A 229 -5.84 18.13 -0.36
CA PRO A 229 -6.19 19.46 -0.88
C PRO A 229 -5.07 20.04 -1.76
N VAL A 230 -3.80 19.86 -1.34
CA VAL A 230 -2.64 20.39 -2.07
C VAL A 230 -2.41 19.57 -3.35
N THR A 231 -2.60 18.26 -3.29
CA THR A 231 -2.49 17.39 -4.47
C THR A 231 -3.52 17.76 -5.53
N MET A 232 -4.79 17.93 -5.14
CA MET A 232 -5.85 18.36 -6.09
C MET A 232 -5.56 19.74 -6.67
N LYS A 233 -5.11 20.70 -5.84
CA LYS A 233 -4.72 22.03 -6.32
C LYS A 233 -3.60 21.94 -7.35
N THR A 234 -2.54 21.18 -7.05
CA THR A 234 -1.39 20.97 -7.96
C THR A 234 -1.82 20.31 -9.28
N MET A 235 -2.77 19.36 -9.24
CA MET A 235 -3.29 18.77 -10.47
C MET A 235 -4.07 19.77 -11.32
N ASN A 236 -4.85 20.65 -10.70
CA ASN A 236 -5.54 21.72 -11.41
C ASN A 236 -4.54 22.73 -12.01
N GLU A 237 -3.46 23.08 -11.29
CA GLU A 237 -2.35 23.92 -11.80
C GLU A 237 -1.59 23.25 -12.96
N LEU A 238 -1.63 21.92 -13.05
CA LEU A 238 -1.13 21.13 -14.18
C LEU A 238 -2.14 21.00 -15.33
N GLY A 239 -3.25 21.74 -15.29
CA GLY A 239 -4.23 21.78 -16.37
C GLY A 239 -5.24 20.62 -16.35
N VAL A 240 -5.30 19.84 -15.26
CA VAL A 240 -6.31 18.77 -15.12
C VAL A 240 -7.67 19.38 -14.74
N ASP A 241 -8.74 18.97 -15.42
CA ASP A 241 -10.11 19.34 -15.05
C ASP A 241 -10.44 18.86 -13.62
N SER A 242 -11.05 19.76 -12.84
CA SER A 242 -11.39 19.50 -11.43
C SER A 242 -12.34 18.31 -11.24
N LYS A 243 -13.15 17.95 -12.25
CA LYS A 243 -14.02 16.76 -12.16
C LYS A 243 -13.21 15.46 -12.16
N VAL A 244 -12.06 15.43 -12.85
CA VAL A 244 -11.16 14.28 -12.86
C VAL A 244 -10.35 14.25 -11.57
N SER A 245 -9.70 15.36 -11.21
CA SER A 245 -8.83 15.40 -10.02
C SER A 245 -9.60 15.15 -8.72
N SER A 246 -10.82 15.69 -8.58
CA SER A 246 -11.66 15.47 -7.40
C SER A 246 -12.20 14.04 -7.27
N PHE A 247 -12.10 13.23 -8.31
CA PHE A 247 -12.43 11.82 -8.26
C PHE A 247 -11.19 10.93 -8.11
N THR A 248 -10.19 11.11 -8.97
CA THR A 248 -9.04 10.20 -9.04
C THR A 248 -8.11 10.33 -7.84
N ILE A 249 -7.86 11.55 -7.33
CA ILE A 249 -6.94 11.76 -6.22
C ILE A 249 -7.47 11.19 -4.89
N PRO A 250 -8.72 11.46 -4.44
CA PRO A 250 -9.25 10.81 -3.25
C PRO A 250 -9.36 9.29 -3.38
N LEU A 251 -9.71 8.79 -4.57
CA LEU A 251 -9.77 7.36 -4.84
C LEU A 251 -8.37 6.72 -4.75
N GLY A 252 -7.35 7.37 -5.34
CA GLY A 252 -5.97 6.92 -5.27
C GLY A 252 -5.46 6.84 -3.83
N ALA A 253 -5.72 7.87 -3.03
CA ALA A 253 -5.31 7.87 -1.63
C ALA A 253 -5.83 6.67 -0.81
N THR A 254 -6.85 5.95 -1.29
CA THR A 254 -7.43 4.77 -0.63
C THR A 254 -7.17 3.45 -1.34
N ILE A 255 -6.76 3.47 -2.61
CA ILE A 255 -6.58 2.24 -3.43
C ILE A 255 -5.15 2.09 -3.92
N ASN A 256 -4.49 3.21 -4.24
CA ASN A 256 -3.15 3.20 -4.78
C ASN A 256 -2.10 3.15 -3.66
N MET A 257 -1.64 1.97 -3.34
CA MET A 257 -0.67 1.74 -2.27
C MET A 257 0.63 1.10 -2.79
N ASP A 258 1.12 1.54 -3.97
CA ASP A 258 2.28 0.95 -4.64
C ASP A 258 3.53 0.96 -3.77
N GLY A 259 3.81 2.06 -3.07
CA GLY A 259 4.94 2.14 -2.13
C GLY A 259 4.77 1.21 -0.92
N THR A 260 3.54 1.07 -0.40
CA THR A 260 3.23 0.12 0.67
C THR A 260 3.38 -1.32 0.19
N ALA A 261 2.92 -1.61 -1.02
CA ALA A 261 3.05 -2.91 -1.66
C ALA A 261 4.53 -3.29 -1.93
N ILE A 262 5.37 -2.33 -2.31
CA ILE A 262 6.84 -2.51 -2.39
C ILE A 262 7.40 -2.96 -1.05
N MET A 263 7.03 -2.31 0.04
CA MET A 263 7.46 -2.71 1.38
C MET A 263 6.97 -4.13 1.71
N GLN A 264 5.72 -4.46 1.43
CA GLN A 264 5.16 -5.77 1.69
C GLN A 264 5.90 -6.87 0.93
N GLY A 265 6.18 -6.68 -0.35
CA GLY A 265 6.96 -7.63 -1.16
C GLY A 265 8.39 -7.82 -0.63
N ALA A 266 9.11 -6.72 -0.41
CA ALA A 266 10.47 -6.75 0.12
C ALA A 266 10.55 -7.36 1.52
N ALA A 267 9.61 -6.99 2.41
CA ALA A 267 9.54 -7.50 3.78
C ALA A 267 9.22 -8.98 3.83
N THR A 268 8.33 -9.46 2.97
CA THR A 268 7.97 -10.88 2.91
C THR A 268 9.17 -11.73 2.52
N VAL A 269 9.92 -11.33 1.48
CA VAL A 269 11.15 -12.04 1.09
C VAL A 269 12.22 -11.94 2.18
N PHE A 270 12.41 -10.77 2.77
CA PHE A 270 13.34 -10.57 3.88
C PHE A 270 13.04 -11.50 5.05
N ILE A 271 11.78 -11.54 5.49
CA ILE A 271 11.35 -12.41 6.61
C ILE A 271 11.48 -13.88 6.22
N ALA A 272 11.09 -14.29 5.02
CA ALA A 272 11.28 -15.64 4.54
C ALA A 272 12.75 -16.08 4.61
N GLN A 273 13.68 -15.22 4.20
CA GLN A 273 15.12 -15.47 4.28
C GLN A 273 15.63 -15.56 5.72
N LEU A 274 15.12 -14.73 6.65
CA LEU A 274 15.49 -14.75 8.07
C LEU A 274 15.13 -16.08 8.75
N TYR A 275 14.03 -16.68 8.33
CA TYR A 275 13.55 -17.94 8.90
C TYR A 275 13.91 -19.18 8.04
N GLY A 276 14.70 -18.98 6.97
CA GLY A 276 15.11 -20.08 6.08
C GLY A 276 13.94 -20.72 5.32
N ILE A 277 12.85 -19.98 5.09
CA ILE A 277 11.65 -20.47 4.42
C ILE A 277 11.72 -20.11 2.93
N ASP A 278 11.61 -21.12 2.06
CA ASP A 278 11.46 -20.88 0.62
C ASP A 278 9.99 -20.71 0.25
N LEU A 279 9.66 -19.54 -0.29
CA LEU A 279 8.30 -19.22 -0.73
C LEU A 279 7.89 -20.01 -1.98
N GLY A 280 8.85 -20.41 -2.81
CA GLY A 280 8.56 -20.97 -4.12
C GLY A 280 7.74 -20.02 -5.02
N LEU A 281 7.47 -20.44 -6.25
CA LEU A 281 6.68 -19.63 -7.20
C LEU A 281 5.23 -19.41 -6.72
N GLY A 282 4.61 -20.43 -6.13
CA GLY A 282 3.24 -20.35 -5.61
C GLY A 282 3.10 -19.29 -4.50
N GLY A 283 4.03 -19.29 -3.54
CA GLY A 283 4.06 -18.30 -2.46
C GLY A 283 4.29 -16.89 -2.99
N ILE A 284 5.22 -16.70 -3.95
CA ILE A 284 5.47 -15.40 -4.59
C ILE A 284 4.19 -14.86 -5.26
N LEU A 285 3.50 -15.68 -6.05
CA LEU A 285 2.25 -15.30 -6.70
C LEU A 285 1.15 -14.98 -5.67
N THR A 286 1.08 -15.73 -4.58
CA THR A 286 0.15 -15.47 -3.48
C THR A 286 0.45 -14.11 -2.83
N VAL A 287 1.72 -13.78 -2.59
CA VAL A 287 2.13 -12.46 -2.05
C VAL A 287 1.71 -11.34 -3.01
N ILE A 288 2.02 -11.45 -4.30
CA ILE A 288 1.65 -10.44 -5.30
C ILE A 288 0.13 -10.24 -5.31
N PHE A 289 -0.62 -11.31 -5.36
CA PHE A 289 -2.08 -11.28 -5.41
C PHE A 289 -2.69 -10.70 -4.12
N THR A 290 -2.27 -11.22 -2.95
CA THR A 290 -2.80 -10.78 -1.66
C THR A 290 -2.47 -9.31 -1.39
N ALA A 291 -1.24 -8.87 -1.63
CA ALA A 291 -0.84 -7.48 -1.41
C ALA A 291 -1.51 -6.52 -2.41
N THR A 292 -1.73 -6.94 -3.67
CA THR A 292 -2.49 -6.14 -4.64
C THR A 292 -3.95 -5.98 -4.20
N LEU A 293 -4.58 -7.03 -3.70
CA LEU A 293 -5.95 -6.93 -3.15
C LEU A 293 -6.00 -6.11 -1.86
N ALA A 294 -4.98 -6.24 -1.00
CA ALA A 294 -4.86 -5.47 0.23
C ALA A 294 -4.69 -3.97 0.00
N SER A 295 -4.14 -3.57 -1.14
CA SER A 295 -4.04 -2.15 -1.51
C SER A 295 -5.40 -1.49 -1.60
N ILE A 296 -6.44 -2.26 -1.99
CA ILE A 296 -7.83 -1.78 -2.02
C ILE A 296 -8.32 -1.59 -0.58
N GLY A 297 -8.47 -0.36 -0.16
CA GLY A 297 -8.99 -0.04 1.19
C GLY A 297 -7.93 0.07 2.28
N THR A 298 -6.64 0.06 1.96
CA THR A 298 -5.61 0.46 2.91
C THR A 298 -5.78 1.95 3.23
N ALA A 299 -5.99 2.28 4.50
CA ALA A 299 -6.22 3.66 4.88
C ALA A 299 -4.98 4.54 4.69
N ALA A 300 -5.21 5.77 4.24
CA ALA A 300 -4.18 6.78 3.95
C ALA A 300 -3.57 7.42 5.21
N VAL A 301 -3.31 6.62 6.26
CA VAL A 301 -2.76 7.07 7.55
C VAL A 301 -1.51 6.28 7.94
N PRO A 302 -0.58 6.90 8.69
CA PRO A 302 0.69 6.28 9.06
C PRO A 302 0.50 4.96 9.83
N GLY A 303 1.38 3.97 9.56
CA GLY A 303 1.47 2.72 10.30
C GLY A 303 0.53 1.60 9.87
N VAL A 304 -0.51 1.87 9.07
CA VAL A 304 -1.45 0.84 8.58
C VAL A 304 -0.74 -0.18 7.68
N GLY A 305 0.30 0.24 6.96
CA GLY A 305 1.09 -0.65 6.11
C GLY A 305 1.66 -1.86 6.84
N LEU A 306 2.09 -1.71 8.11
CA LEU A 306 2.59 -2.82 8.94
C LEU A 306 1.48 -3.80 9.34
N VAL A 307 0.28 -3.30 9.59
CA VAL A 307 -0.89 -4.15 9.86
C VAL A 307 -1.23 -4.98 8.62
N MET A 308 -1.22 -4.33 7.45
CA MET A 308 -1.45 -5.02 6.17
C MET A 308 -0.31 -6.00 5.82
N LEU A 309 0.94 -5.71 6.19
CA LEU A 309 2.06 -6.65 6.05
C LEU A 309 1.80 -7.94 6.84
N SER A 310 1.29 -7.85 8.08
CA SER A 310 0.99 -9.05 8.86
C SER A 310 -0.03 -9.96 8.18
N MET A 311 -0.98 -9.38 7.44
CA MET A 311 -1.93 -10.11 6.62
C MET A 311 -1.24 -10.85 5.46
N VAL A 312 -0.33 -10.17 4.75
CA VAL A 312 0.42 -10.77 3.64
C VAL A 312 1.29 -11.93 4.15
N LEU A 313 1.99 -11.75 5.28
CA LEU A 313 2.79 -12.81 5.90
C LEU A 313 1.93 -14.03 6.27
N ASN A 314 0.78 -13.80 6.90
CA ASN A 314 -0.16 -14.88 7.24
C ASN A 314 -0.63 -15.66 6.00
N SER A 315 -0.84 -14.99 4.87
CA SER A 315 -1.31 -15.64 3.64
C SER A 315 -0.33 -16.66 3.07
N VAL A 316 0.94 -16.55 3.44
CA VAL A 316 2.02 -17.46 3.01
C VAL A 316 2.65 -18.22 4.19
N GLY A 317 2.04 -18.20 5.37
CA GLY A 317 2.46 -18.94 6.55
C GLY A 317 3.77 -18.46 7.18
N LEU A 318 4.15 -17.19 6.97
CA LEU A 318 5.35 -16.61 7.56
C LEU A 318 5.10 -16.05 8.96
N PRO A 319 6.11 -16.12 9.86
CA PRO A 319 6.01 -15.57 11.21
C PRO A 319 5.86 -14.05 11.21
N ILE A 320 4.84 -13.55 11.91
CA ILE A 320 4.61 -12.10 12.06
C ILE A 320 5.66 -11.43 12.95
N GLU A 321 6.33 -12.20 13.79
CA GLU A 321 7.40 -11.73 14.69
C GLU A 321 8.51 -11.01 13.93
N GLY A 322 8.80 -11.40 12.69
CA GLY A 322 9.77 -10.75 11.80
C GLY A 322 9.47 -9.27 11.51
N ILE A 323 8.22 -8.83 11.66
CA ILE A 323 7.84 -7.41 11.53
C ILE A 323 8.58 -6.55 12.55
N GLY A 324 8.90 -7.10 13.74
CA GLY A 324 9.57 -6.37 14.80
C GLY A 324 10.90 -5.73 14.38
N LEU A 325 11.68 -6.41 13.53
CA LEU A 325 12.91 -5.85 12.97
C LEU A 325 12.64 -4.66 12.04
N ILE A 326 11.65 -4.81 11.18
CA ILE A 326 11.32 -3.82 10.14
C ILE A 326 10.78 -2.54 10.78
N MET A 327 10.04 -2.65 11.89
CA MET A 327 9.41 -1.51 12.57
C MET A 327 10.40 -0.43 13.00
N GLY A 328 11.64 -0.82 13.32
CA GLY A 328 12.68 0.13 13.72
C GLY A 328 13.04 1.16 12.65
N VAL A 329 12.89 0.80 11.39
CA VAL A 329 13.21 1.66 10.23
C VAL A 329 11.97 2.10 9.44
N ASP A 330 10.80 1.56 9.80
CA ASP A 330 9.57 1.73 9.03
C ASP A 330 9.15 3.20 8.90
N ARG A 331 9.36 4.04 9.92
CA ARG A 331 8.92 5.43 9.89
C ARG A 331 9.52 6.21 8.71
N ILE A 332 10.82 6.06 8.47
CA ILE A 332 11.51 6.73 7.35
C ILE A 332 11.02 6.16 6.02
N LEU A 333 10.88 4.84 5.95
CA LEU A 333 10.38 4.17 4.75
C LEU A 333 8.93 4.55 4.46
N ASP A 334 8.09 4.72 5.48
CA ASP A 334 6.69 5.12 5.34
C ASP A 334 6.54 6.52 4.72
N MET A 335 7.40 7.47 5.12
CA MET A 335 7.47 8.79 4.51
C MET A 335 7.79 8.72 3.00
N CYS A 336 8.77 7.89 2.62
CA CYS A 336 9.14 7.66 1.22
C CYS A 336 8.01 6.95 0.44
N ARG A 337 7.42 5.90 1.03
CA ARG A 337 6.33 5.12 0.42
C ARG A 337 5.11 5.98 0.14
N THR A 338 4.71 6.81 1.10
CA THR A 338 3.57 7.72 0.96
C THR A 338 3.78 8.72 -0.17
N THR A 339 5.00 9.23 -0.30
CA THR A 339 5.35 10.13 -1.41
C THR A 339 5.21 9.42 -2.76
N VAL A 340 5.67 8.18 -2.88
CA VAL A 340 5.55 7.38 -4.12
C VAL A 340 4.09 7.03 -4.43
N ASN A 341 3.27 6.67 -3.42
CA ASN A 341 1.83 6.47 -3.60
C ASN A 341 1.19 7.72 -4.24
N THR A 342 1.48 8.89 -3.70
CA THR A 342 0.91 10.15 -4.20
C THR A 342 1.43 10.53 -5.59
N ILE A 343 2.69 10.18 -5.94
CA ILE A 343 3.15 10.30 -7.34
C ILE A 343 2.27 9.47 -8.26
N GLY A 344 1.97 8.23 -7.89
CA GLY A 344 1.09 7.35 -8.65
C GLY A 344 -0.33 7.91 -8.83
N ASP A 345 -0.90 8.51 -7.77
CA ASP A 345 -2.20 9.18 -7.83
C ASP A 345 -2.20 10.30 -8.87
N CYS A 346 -1.15 11.12 -8.87
CA CYS A 346 -0.99 12.23 -9.82
C CYS A 346 -0.79 11.73 -11.25
N ILE A 347 0.06 10.73 -11.45
CA ILE A 347 0.34 10.15 -12.78
C ILE A 347 -0.93 9.50 -13.36
N CYS A 348 -1.68 8.74 -12.55
CA CYS A 348 -2.99 8.21 -12.95
C CYS A 348 -3.92 9.33 -13.40
N THR A 349 -4.02 10.38 -12.61
CA THR A 349 -4.88 11.54 -12.87
C THR A 349 -4.52 12.23 -14.20
N LEU A 350 -3.23 12.44 -14.47
CA LEU A 350 -2.74 12.99 -15.75
C LEU A 350 -3.11 12.10 -16.94
N ILE A 351 -2.91 10.78 -16.82
CA ILE A 351 -3.23 9.81 -17.87
C ILE A 351 -4.74 9.80 -18.14
N VAL A 352 -5.55 9.77 -17.09
CA VAL A 352 -7.01 9.76 -17.23
C VAL A 352 -7.49 11.06 -17.86
N ALA A 353 -7.02 12.23 -17.39
CA ALA A 353 -7.40 13.53 -17.94
C ALA A 353 -7.02 13.66 -19.42
N LYS A 354 -5.82 13.22 -19.80
CA LYS A 354 -5.36 13.22 -21.20
C LYS A 354 -6.21 12.32 -22.07
N LYS A 355 -6.51 11.09 -21.60
CA LYS A 355 -7.33 10.10 -22.35
C LYS A 355 -8.80 10.49 -22.49
N GLU A 356 -9.32 11.29 -21.56
CA GLU A 356 -10.69 11.85 -21.63
C GLU A 356 -10.74 13.18 -22.40
N GLY A 357 -9.60 13.74 -22.81
CA GLY A 357 -9.53 14.99 -23.57
C GLY A 357 -9.84 16.23 -22.73
N VAL A 358 -9.62 16.15 -21.42
CA VAL A 358 -9.91 17.23 -20.45
C VAL A 358 -8.64 17.72 -19.72
N LEU A 359 -7.49 17.51 -20.34
CA LEU A 359 -6.21 18.08 -19.93
C LEU A 359 -5.91 19.31 -20.77
N ASP A 360 -5.70 20.47 -20.13
CA ASP A 360 -5.17 21.65 -20.81
C ASP A 360 -3.64 21.55 -20.89
N GLU A 361 -3.13 21.18 -22.06
CA GLU A 361 -1.70 21.01 -22.29
C GLU A 361 -0.95 22.35 -22.28
N SER A 362 -1.60 23.47 -22.56
CA SER A 362 -0.99 24.79 -22.48
C SER A 362 -0.67 25.14 -21.04
N MET A 363 -1.58 24.84 -20.10
CA MET A 363 -1.34 24.96 -18.65
C MET A 363 -0.31 23.93 -18.15
N TYR A 364 -0.34 22.70 -18.69
CA TYR A 364 0.62 21.67 -18.31
C TYR A 364 2.07 22.14 -18.53
N TYR A 365 2.34 22.74 -19.68
CA TYR A 365 3.69 23.21 -20.07
C TYR A 365 3.98 24.67 -19.66
N SER A 366 3.04 25.40 -19.04
CA SER A 366 3.26 26.78 -18.63
C SER A 366 4.22 26.86 -17.44
N GLU A 367 5.16 27.79 -17.50
CA GLU A 367 6.11 28.10 -16.41
C GLU A 367 5.61 29.25 -15.51
N ASN A 368 4.48 29.88 -15.84
CA ASN A 368 4.04 31.16 -15.26
C ASN A 368 3.73 31.12 -13.73
N ASP A 369 3.46 29.95 -13.14
CA ASP A 369 3.14 29.84 -11.72
C ASP A 369 4.39 29.82 -10.83
N ILE A 370 5.55 29.43 -11.36
CA ILE A 370 6.82 29.41 -10.60
C ILE A 370 7.33 30.84 -10.41
N ILE A 371 7.13 31.72 -11.41
CA ILE A 371 7.60 33.13 -11.39
C ILE A 371 6.72 33.99 -10.48
N ARG A 372 5.42 33.74 -10.36
CA ARG A 372 4.53 34.53 -9.48
C ARG A 372 4.80 34.33 -8.00
N GLU A 373 5.10 33.10 -7.55
CA GLU A 373 5.42 32.84 -6.14
C GLU A 373 6.81 33.37 -5.75
N GLU A 374 7.79 33.37 -6.66
CA GLU A 374 9.10 34.02 -6.41
C GLU A 374 8.99 35.57 -6.30
N LEU A 375 7.97 36.16 -6.93
CA LEU A 375 7.71 37.62 -6.86
C LEU A 375 6.85 38.02 -5.65
N GLU A 376 6.08 37.08 -5.04
CA GLU A 376 5.29 37.33 -3.82
C GLU A 376 6.11 37.13 -2.52
N ILE A 377 7.29 36.50 -2.59
CA ILE A 377 8.19 36.27 -1.45
C ILE A 377 9.27 37.34 -1.31
N ASN A 378 9.43 38.26 -2.30
CA ASN A 378 10.30 39.43 -2.26
C ASN A 378 9.48 40.72 -2.10
#